data_e1d9b8d4a967c15ef5456cb63c8bb0a3
#
_entry.id   e1d9b8d4a967c15ef5456cb63c8bb0a3
#
_cell.length_a   1.000
_cell.length_b   1.000
_cell.length_c   1.000
_cell.angle_alpha   90.00
_cell.angle_beta   90.00
_cell.angle_gamma   90.00
#
_symmetry.space_group_name_H-M   'P 1'
#
loop_
_entity.id
_entity.type
_entity.pdbx_description
1 polymer ?
#
loop_
_entity_poly.entity_id
_entity_poly.type
_entity_poly.pdbx_seq_one_letter_code
_entity_poly.pdbx_strand_id
1 'polypeptide(L)'
;MSEPLAVDVVGNTLKYTSHAGIECLIDFNDILCVLSNHVPTHSVLFFQRTEPDGPKSEDFSLKKIDIESLPAALSPFVIKIPSHLRHEDEPPVIQVVVSSGSGTGKAKTIFQDVVRPLFTYIGLENYELYETLSAQTVGELTRSKFLERAHNGVPQTIILLSGDGGLVDILEAFYKSKTAIDVSPNIALIPCGTGNAMANSIGLRSGPVPGLSALLRGSPSSIPVFAAKFSPGSRLVIDEGRQRADIDTNVHHTLYGAVVASWGLHAALVADSDTFEYRKFGVDRFKMAANELLYPSDGTPPHQFKGKITLTTSKGPSEARSQEAVEELEHMYALATLVPRLEKEFLISPDSVPLDGQMRFIRFGPMSAEDAMHLMTLAYQGGRHVMEDTVTYAKIEQIRIDFQEDEERWRRVCIDGKIVAVERDGWVEICKERSRLLNLIN
;
A
#
# COMPACT_ATOMS: atom_id res chain seq x y z
N MET A 1 -19.09 -35.37 2.27
CA MET A 1 -19.53 -34.18 1.49
C MET A 1 -20.99 -34.03 1.74
N SER A 2 -21.47 -32.84 2.11
CA SER A 2 -22.90 -32.54 2.25
C SER A 2 -23.56 -32.59 0.86
N GLU A 3 -24.83 -32.99 0.80
CA GLU A 3 -25.58 -32.95 -0.46
C GLU A 3 -25.69 -31.51 -0.98
N PRO A 4 -25.62 -31.30 -2.31
CA PRO A 4 -25.82 -29.99 -2.90
C PRO A 4 -27.22 -29.42 -2.59
N LEU A 5 -27.30 -28.09 -2.47
CA LEU A 5 -28.54 -27.41 -2.12
C LEU A 5 -29.27 -26.88 -3.38
N ALA A 6 -30.60 -27.00 -3.39
CA ALA A 6 -31.41 -26.25 -4.32
C ALA A 6 -31.47 -24.77 -3.90
N VAL A 7 -31.31 -23.89 -4.86
CA VAL A 7 -31.26 -22.43 -4.61
C VAL A 7 -32.17 -21.67 -5.57
N ASP A 8 -32.77 -20.59 -5.08
CA ASP A 8 -33.54 -19.63 -5.84
C ASP A 8 -32.90 -18.25 -5.80
N VAL A 9 -33.10 -17.45 -6.84
CA VAL A 9 -32.67 -16.05 -6.89
C VAL A 9 -33.89 -15.13 -6.77
N VAL A 10 -33.86 -14.27 -5.74
CA VAL A 10 -34.92 -13.29 -5.49
C VAL A 10 -34.31 -11.91 -5.44
N GLY A 11 -34.49 -11.13 -6.51
CA GLY A 11 -33.83 -9.83 -6.65
C GLY A 11 -32.28 -9.99 -6.69
N ASN A 12 -31.58 -9.35 -5.75
CA ASN A 12 -30.12 -9.41 -5.60
C ASN A 12 -29.69 -10.36 -4.47
N THR A 13 -30.48 -11.39 -4.20
CA THR A 13 -30.30 -12.31 -3.07
C THR A 13 -30.40 -13.74 -3.52
N LEU A 14 -29.47 -14.61 -3.08
CA LEU A 14 -29.56 -16.05 -3.20
C LEU A 14 -30.29 -16.62 -1.98
N LYS A 15 -31.36 -17.34 -2.21
CA LYS A 15 -32.18 -17.99 -1.18
C LYS A 15 -31.97 -19.49 -1.21
N TYR A 16 -31.78 -20.10 -0.06
CA TYR A 16 -31.66 -21.55 0.07
C TYR A 16 -32.17 -22.03 1.43
N THR A 17 -32.49 -23.32 1.53
CA THR A 17 -32.82 -23.98 2.80
C THR A 17 -31.62 -24.79 3.24
N SER A 18 -31.10 -24.50 4.44
CA SER A 18 -29.96 -25.25 5.00
C SER A 18 -30.33 -26.71 5.32
N HIS A 19 -29.37 -27.58 5.49
CA HIS A 19 -29.62 -28.98 5.91
C HIS A 19 -30.34 -29.08 7.27
N ALA A 20 -30.34 -28.01 8.06
CA ALA A 20 -31.14 -27.93 9.30
C ALA A 20 -32.59 -27.46 9.09
N GLY A 21 -33.03 -27.28 7.83
CA GLY A 21 -34.37 -26.81 7.50
C GLY A 21 -34.57 -25.29 7.68
N ILE A 22 -33.50 -24.52 7.87
CA ILE A 22 -33.59 -23.06 8.07
C ILE A 22 -33.46 -22.37 6.72
N GLU A 23 -34.35 -21.44 6.45
CA GLU A 23 -34.24 -20.55 5.30
C GLU A 23 -33.12 -19.55 5.49
N CYS A 24 -32.21 -19.47 4.52
CA CYS A 24 -31.04 -18.62 4.52
C CYS A 24 -31.02 -17.73 3.28
N LEU A 25 -30.49 -16.51 3.44
CA LEU A 25 -30.35 -15.52 2.39
C LEU A 25 -28.89 -15.06 2.30
N ILE A 26 -28.35 -14.95 1.08
CA ILE A 26 -27.03 -14.39 0.81
C ILE A 26 -27.19 -13.23 -0.15
N ASP A 27 -26.83 -12.01 0.27
CA ASP A 27 -26.76 -10.86 -0.63
C ASP A 27 -25.64 -11.05 -1.65
N PHE A 28 -25.84 -10.66 -2.91
CA PHE A 28 -24.84 -10.79 -3.95
C PHE A 28 -23.58 -9.97 -3.66
N ASN A 29 -23.68 -8.87 -2.89
CA ASN A 29 -22.53 -8.10 -2.43
C ASN A 29 -21.65 -8.87 -1.45
N ASP A 30 -22.17 -9.90 -0.79
CA ASP A 30 -21.42 -10.77 0.10
C ASP A 30 -20.81 -11.98 -0.62
N ILE A 31 -21.16 -12.23 -1.91
CA ILE A 31 -20.59 -13.32 -2.69
C ILE A 31 -19.19 -12.95 -3.16
N LEU A 32 -18.18 -13.71 -2.75
CA LEU A 32 -16.81 -13.57 -3.21
C LEU A 32 -16.62 -14.17 -4.62
N CYS A 33 -17.00 -15.43 -4.78
CA CYS A 33 -16.89 -16.14 -6.06
C CYS A 33 -17.72 -17.43 -6.09
N VAL A 34 -17.86 -17.96 -7.30
CA VAL A 34 -18.40 -19.30 -7.55
C VAL A 34 -17.32 -20.15 -8.21
N LEU A 35 -17.08 -21.33 -7.66
CA LEU A 35 -16.19 -22.34 -8.22
C LEU A 35 -17.02 -23.36 -8.98
N SER A 36 -16.68 -23.59 -10.24
CA SER A 36 -17.23 -24.71 -11.00
C SER A 36 -16.42 -25.96 -10.70
N ASN A 37 -16.94 -26.80 -9.81
CA ASN A 37 -16.40 -28.11 -9.54
C ASN A 37 -16.84 -29.09 -10.67
N HIS A 38 -16.49 -30.35 -10.60
CA HIS A 38 -16.92 -31.33 -11.60
C HIS A 38 -18.45 -31.29 -11.73
N VAL A 39 -18.95 -31.01 -12.97
CA VAL A 39 -20.37 -30.93 -13.33
C VAL A 39 -21.15 -32.10 -12.69
N PRO A 40 -22.31 -31.88 -12.03
CA PRO A 40 -23.15 -30.68 -12.11
C PRO A 40 -23.02 -29.66 -10.94
N THR A 41 -22.18 -29.88 -9.95
CA THR A 41 -22.14 -29.08 -8.71
C THR A 41 -21.24 -27.84 -8.78
N HIS A 42 -21.70 -26.76 -8.17
CA HIS A 42 -20.96 -25.52 -8.03
C HIS A 42 -20.81 -25.14 -6.55
N SER A 43 -19.69 -24.52 -6.17
CA SER A 43 -19.49 -24.01 -4.81
C SER A 43 -19.60 -22.49 -4.80
N VAL A 44 -20.51 -21.94 -4.02
CA VAL A 44 -20.63 -20.49 -3.77
C VAL A 44 -19.86 -20.15 -2.51
N LEU A 45 -18.86 -19.28 -2.63
CA LEU A 45 -18.09 -18.74 -1.52
C LEU A 45 -18.60 -17.35 -1.19
N PHE A 46 -18.94 -17.10 0.07
CA PHE A 46 -19.53 -15.85 0.51
C PHE A 46 -19.10 -15.47 1.90
N PHE A 47 -19.15 -14.18 2.21
CA PHE A 47 -18.88 -13.64 3.53
C PHE A 47 -20.10 -13.73 4.41
N GLN A 48 -19.92 -14.20 5.62
CA GLN A 48 -20.90 -14.14 6.68
C GLN A 48 -20.40 -13.21 7.78
N ARG A 49 -21.18 -12.22 8.16
CA ARG A 49 -20.87 -11.38 9.32
C ARG A 49 -20.91 -12.23 10.57
N THR A 50 -19.88 -12.15 11.39
CA THR A 50 -19.89 -12.70 12.74
C THR A 50 -20.51 -11.66 13.66
N GLU A 51 -21.42 -12.06 14.55
CA GLU A 51 -21.96 -11.14 15.55
C GLU A 51 -20.79 -10.65 16.43
N PRO A 52 -20.59 -9.32 16.55
CA PRO A 52 -19.44 -8.81 17.30
C PRO A 52 -19.65 -9.01 18.79
N ASP A 53 -18.61 -9.46 19.49
CA ASP A 53 -18.47 -9.36 20.95
C ASP A 53 -18.28 -7.89 21.39
N GLY A 54 -19.01 -6.93 20.77
CA GLY A 54 -18.93 -5.50 21.09
C GLY A 54 -19.28 -4.56 19.93
N PRO A 55 -19.52 -3.28 20.19
CA PRO A 55 -20.15 -2.34 19.24
C PRO A 55 -19.23 -1.82 18.10
N LYS A 56 -18.03 -2.36 17.84
CA LYS A 56 -17.06 -1.74 16.92
C LYS A 56 -16.33 -2.67 15.93
N SER A 57 -16.59 -3.98 15.86
CA SER A 57 -15.90 -4.83 14.90
C SER A 57 -16.87 -5.54 13.96
N GLU A 58 -16.88 -5.14 12.70
CA GLU A 58 -17.44 -5.99 11.64
C GLU A 58 -16.37 -7.03 11.29
N ASP A 59 -16.45 -8.22 11.88
CA ASP A 59 -15.62 -9.35 11.52
C ASP A 59 -16.38 -10.28 10.59
N PHE A 60 -15.70 -10.82 9.58
CA PHE A 60 -16.30 -11.67 8.57
C PHE A 60 -15.63 -13.04 8.58
N SER A 61 -16.42 -14.08 8.39
CA SER A 61 -15.94 -15.41 8.07
C SER A 61 -16.31 -15.81 6.65
N LEU A 62 -15.43 -16.52 5.95
CA LEU A 62 -15.72 -17.06 4.63
C LEU A 62 -16.45 -18.40 4.77
N LYS A 63 -17.60 -18.52 4.14
CA LYS A 63 -18.43 -19.71 4.10
C LYS A 63 -18.56 -20.26 2.70
N LYS A 64 -18.93 -21.53 2.62
CA LYS A 64 -19.16 -22.25 1.38
C LYS A 64 -20.50 -22.98 1.45
N ILE A 65 -21.28 -22.90 0.36
CA ILE A 65 -22.37 -23.83 0.08
C ILE A 65 -22.14 -24.48 -1.29
N ASP A 66 -22.51 -25.73 -1.40
CA ASP A 66 -22.51 -26.46 -2.68
C ASP A 66 -23.96 -26.43 -3.23
N ILE A 67 -24.14 -26.07 -4.51
CA ILE A 67 -25.42 -25.92 -5.18
C ILE A 67 -25.55 -26.90 -6.35
N GLU A 68 -26.76 -27.38 -6.62
CA GLU A 68 -27.02 -28.37 -7.66
C GLU A 68 -26.88 -27.82 -9.08
N SER A 69 -27.28 -26.57 -9.28
CA SER A 69 -27.27 -25.90 -10.58
C SER A 69 -26.87 -24.45 -10.42
N LEU A 70 -26.24 -23.88 -11.44
CA LEU A 70 -25.81 -22.49 -11.46
C LEU A 70 -26.89 -21.57 -11.98
N PRO A 71 -27.57 -20.75 -11.15
CA PRO A 71 -28.46 -19.71 -11.63
C PRO A 71 -27.73 -18.73 -12.55
N ALA A 72 -28.40 -18.28 -13.62
CA ALA A 72 -27.81 -17.35 -14.59
C ALA A 72 -27.27 -16.06 -13.94
N ALA A 73 -27.94 -15.58 -12.88
CA ALA A 73 -27.52 -14.41 -12.12
C ALA A 73 -26.17 -14.58 -11.40
N LEU A 74 -25.73 -15.81 -11.13
CA LEU A 74 -24.42 -16.09 -10.51
C LEU A 74 -23.29 -16.26 -11.52
N SER A 75 -23.57 -16.29 -12.83
CA SER A 75 -22.53 -16.43 -13.86
C SER A 75 -21.38 -15.39 -13.76
N PRO A 76 -21.62 -14.10 -13.40
CA PRO A 76 -20.54 -13.13 -13.23
C PRO A 76 -19.59 -13.44 -12.07
N PHE A 77 -20.04 -14.26 -11.12
CA PHE A 77 -19.21 -14.64 -9.96
C PHE A 77 -18.34 -15.87 -10.21
N VAL A 78 -18.56 -16.58 -11.32
CA VAL A 78 -17.76 -17.77 -11.66
C VAL A 78 -16.31 -17.37 -11.94
N ILE A 79 -15.39 -18.09 -11.33
CA ILE A 79 -13.94 -17.89 -11.54
C ILE A 79 -13.25 -19.18 -11.97
N LYS A 80 -12.15 -19.01 -12.68
CA LYS A 80 -11.09 -20.00 -12.82
C LYS A 80 -9.94 -19.58 -11.91
N ILE A 81 -9.35 -20.51 -11.17
CA ILE A 81 -8.19 -20.21 -10.31
C ILE A 81 -7.06 -19.64 -11.18
N PRO A 82 -6.55 -18.45 -10.86
CA PRO A 82 -5.53 -17.79 -11.70
C PRO A 82 -4.17 -18.49 -11.59
N SER A 83 -3.33 -18.30 -12.62
CA SER A 83 -2.02 -18.97 -12.73
C SER A 83 -1.06 -18.58 -11.61
N HIS A 84 -1.16 -17.38 -11.06
CA HIS A 84 -0.34 -16.96 -9.93
C HIS A 84 -0.68 -17.68 -8.61
N LEU A 85 -1.81 -18.41 -8.54
CA LEU A 85 -2.16 -19.30 -7.42
C LEU A 85 -1.98 -20.77 -7.79
N ARG A 86 -2.24 -21.15 -9.04
CA ARG A 86 -2.13 -22.53 -9.51
C ARG A 86 -1.77 -22.56 -10.99
N HIS A 87 -0.63 -23.12 -11.32
CA HIS A 87 -0.20 -23.40 -12.67
C HIS A 87 0.02 -24.91 -12.83
N GLU A 88 -0.41 -25.49 -13.96
CA GLU A 88 -0.39 -26.96 -14.16
C GLU A 88 1.04 -27.49 -14.31
N ASP A 89 1.87 -26.80 -15.10
CA ASP A 89 3.21 -27.23 -15.44
C ASP A 89 4.26 -26.79 -14.39
N GLU A 90 4.10 -25.59 -13.83
CA GLU A 90 5.05 -24.97 -12.92
C GLU A 90 4.31 -24.23 -11.79
N PRO A 91 3.86 -24.95 -10.76
CA PRO A 91 3.10 -24.34 -9.68
C PRO A 91 3.96 -23.34 -8.90
N PRO A 92 3.46 -22.11 -8.68
CA PRO A 92 4.19 -21.11 -7.91
C PRO A 92 4.28 -21.53 -6.44
N VAL A 93 5.37 -21.17 -5.77
CA VAL A 93 5.46 -21.25 -4.31
C VAL A 93 4.59 -20.16 -3.71
N ILE A 94 3.58 -20.55 -2.94
CA ILE A 94 2.68 -19.62 -2.26
C ILE A 94 3.21 -19.31 -0.86
N GLN A 95 3.38 -18.04 -0.56
CA GLN A 95 3.89 -17.57 0.71
C GLN A 95 2.90 -16.56 1.29
N VAL A 96 2.50 -16.76 2.53
CA VAL A 96 1.57 -15.86 3.22
C VAL A 96 2.32 -15.19 4.36
N VAL A 97 2.35 -13.87 4.35
CA VAL A 97 2.98 -13.06 5.40
C VAL A 97 1.87 -12.34 6.17
N VAL A 98 1.76 -12.62 7.45
CA VAL A 98 0.76 -12.03 8.35
C VAL A 98 1.43 -11.05 9.31
N SER A 99 1.17 -9.77 9.11
CA SER A 99 1.70 -8.68 9.96
C SER A 99 0.79 -8.46 11.17
N SER A 100 1.04 -9.17 12.26
CA SER A 100 0.22 -9.14 13.46
C SER A 100 0.18 -7.77 14.16
N GLY A 101 1.23 -6.95 14.03
CA GLY A 101 1.33 -5.59 14.59
C GLY A 101 0.88 -4.47 13.64
N SER A 102 0.37 -4.77 12.44
CA SER A 102 0.01 -3.76 11.45
C SER A 102 -1.39 -3.20 11.68
N GLY A 103 -1.53 -1.89 11.60
CA GLY A 103 -2.81 -1.18 11.62
C GLY A 103 -3.68 -1.53 12.83
N THR A 104 -4.84 -2.14 12.56
CA THR A 104 -5.83 -2.53 13.60
C THR A 104 -5.54 -3.87 14.25
N GLY A 105 -4.46 -4.57 13.89
CA GLY A 105 -4.15 -5.92 14.37
C GLY A 105 -5.01 -7.05 13.79
N LYS A 106 -5.86 -6.75 12.81
CA LYS A 106 -6.82 -7.73 12.24
C LYS A 106 -6.22 -8.75 11.26
N ALA A 107 -4.95 -8.61 10.85
CA ALA A 107 -4.32 -9.47 9.87
C ALA A 107 -4.43 -10.97 10.23
N LYS A 108 -4.25 -11.32 11.50
CA LYS A 108 -4.34 -12.71 11.97
C LYS A 108 -5.76 -13.27 11.89
N THR A 109 -6.76 -12.50 12.30
CA THR A 109 -8.18 -12.86 12.21
C THR A 109 -8.60 -13.04 10.75
N ILE A 110 -8.24 -12.08 9.87
CA ILE A 110 -8.53 -12.18 8.42
C ILE A 110 -7.88 -13.43 7.82
N PHE A 111 -6.64 -13.74 8.21
CA PHE A 111 -6.00 -14.96 7.75
C PHE A 111 -6.78 -16.21 8.21
N GLN A 112 -7.11 -16.31 9.50
CA GLN A 112 -7.75 -17.49 10.08
C GLN A 112 -9.17 -17.70 9.58
N ASP A 113 -9.96 -16.63 9.50
CA ASP A 113 -11.41 -16.71 9.25
C ASP A 113 -11.79 -16.57 7.78
N VAL A 114 -10.86 -16.07 6.94
CA VAL A 114 -11.14 -15.80 5.53
C VAL A 114 -10.12 -16.43 4.59
N VAL A 115 -8.81 -16.10 4.71
CA VAL A 115 -7.81 -16.53 3.73
C VAL A 115 -7.54 -18.03 3.81
N ARG A 116 -7.40 -18.56 5.02
CA ARG A 116 -7.17 -20.00 5.23
C ARG A 116 -8.37 -20.86 4.78
N PRO A 117 -9.64 -20.52 5.12
CA PRO A 117 -10.81 -21.18 4.53
C PRO A 117 -10.85 -21.08 3.00
N LEU A 118 -10.55 -19.90 2.43
CA LEU A 118 -10.46 -19.73 0.98
C LEU A 118 -9.50 -20.76 0.37
N PHE A 119 -8.29 -20.88 0.91
CA PHE A 119 -7.28 -21.83 0.40
C PHE A 119 -7.80 -23.27 0.45
N THR A 120 -8.43 -23.67 1.55
CA THR A 120 -9.08 -24.98 1.65
C THR A 120 -10.13 -25.17 0.57
N TYR A 121 -10.99 -24.19 0.33
CA TYR A 121 -12.08 -24.30 -0.64
C TYR A 121 -11.60 -24.35 -2.10
N ILE A 122 -10.49 -23.67 -2.41
CA ILE A 122 -9.89 -23.73 -3.75
C ILE A 122 -8.86 -24.87 -3.91
N GLY A 123 -8.64 -25.68 -2.86
CA GLY A 123 -7.69 -26.80 -2.86
C GLY A 123 -6.23 -26.36 -2.92
N LEU A 124 -5.89 -25.21 -2.32
CA LEU A 124 -4.53 -24.71 -2.16
C LEU A 124 -4.00 -25.09 -0.78
N GLU A 125 -3.49 -26.33 -0.65
CA GLU A 125 -3.03 -26.85 0.65
C GLU A 125 -1.56 -26.57 0.92
N ASN A 126 -0.74 -26.44 -0.14
CA ASN A 126 0.69 -26.20 -0.04
C ASN A 126 0.99 -24.71 -0.08
N TYR A 127 1.17 -24.09 1.09
CA TYR A 127 1.65 -22.73 1.25
C TYR A 127 2.53 -22.58 2.48
N GLU A 128 3.42 -21.62 2.49
CA GLU A 128 4.25 -21.28 3.63
C GLU A 128 3.65 -20.09 4.37
N LEU A 129 3.45 -20.21 5.68
CA LEU A 129 2.90 -19.16 6.54
C LEU A 129 4.01 -18.55 7.39
N TYR A 130 4.08 -17.22 7.37
CA TYR A 130 4.98 -16.42 8.20
C TYR A 130 4.20 -15.36 8.98
N GLU A 131 4.35 -15.36 10.30
CA GLU A 131 3.87 -14.28 11.17
C GLU A 131 5.02 -13.34 11.49
N THR A 132 4.78 -12.02 11.41
CA THR A 132 5.82 -11.04 11.75
C THR A 132 5.99 -10.95 13.26
N LEU A 133 7.26 -10.97 13.71
CA LEU A 133 7.65 -10.81 15.12
C LEU A 133 8.16 -9.40 15.42
N SER A 134 8.58 -8.68 14.39
CA SER A 134 9.14 -7.34 14.47
C SER A 134 8.94 -6.58 13.15
N ALA A 135 9.25 -5.29 13.14
CA ALA A 135 9.26 -4.47 11.92
C ALA A 135 10.29 -4.95 10.87
N GLN A 136 11.32 -5.68 11.28
CA GLN A 136 12.38 -6.19 10.40
C GLN A 136 12.04 -7.53 9.74
N THR A 137 11.03 -8.26 10.26
CA THR A 137 10.73 -9.64 9.84
C THR A 137 10.50 -9.79 8.34
N VAL A 138 9.73 -8.87 7.70
CA VAL A 138 9.44 -8.95 6.26
C VAL A 138 10.72 -8.79 5.44
N GLY A 139 11.56 -7.81 5.79
CA GLY A 139 12.85 -7.60 5.13
C GLY A 139 13.81 -8.78 5.30
N GLU A 140 13.84 -9.43 6.47
CA GLU A 140 14.65 -10.63 6.74
C GLU A 140 14.16 -11.83 5.93
N LEU A 141 12.86 -12.09 5.90
CA LEU A 141 12.25 -13.13 5.07
C LEU A 141 12.55 -12.91 3.59
N THR A 142 12.46 -11.66 3.14
CA THR A 142 12.76 -11.32 1.76
C THR A 142 14.19 -11.65 1.40
N ARG A 143 15.16 -11.23 2.24
CA ARG A 143 16.58 -11.49 2.00
C ARG A 143 16.94 -12.98 2.06
N SER A 144 16.33 -13.72 3.00
CA SER A 144 16.70 -15.12 3.26
C SER A 144 15.95 -16.14 2.40
N LYS A 145 14.78 -15.77 1.81
CA LYS A 145 13.95 -16.73 1.07
C LYS A 145 13.43 -16.20 -0.25
N PHE A 146 12.78 -15.03 -0.28
CA PHE A 146 12.11 -14.57 -1.49
C PHE A 146 13.09 -14.20 -2.60
N LEU A 147 14.20 -13.53 -2.24
CA LEU A 147 15.27 -13.23 -3.16
C LEU A 147 15.95 -14.48 -3.71
N GLU A 148 16.27 -15.44 -2.84
CA GLU A 148 16.90 -16.69 -3.26
C GLU A 148 16.06 -17.42 -4.32
N ARG A 149 14.74 -17.50 -4.12
CA ARG A 149 13.83 -18.12 -5.10
C ARG A 149 13.79 -17.35 -6.41
N ALA A 150 13.69 -16.03 -6.35
CA ALA A 150 13.66 -15.20 -7.54
C ALA A 150 14.97 -15.30 -8.36
N HIS A 151 16.13 -15.39 -7.68
CA HIS A 151 17.44 -15.63 -8.32
C HIS A 151 17.55 -17.02 -8.94
N ASN A 152 16.90 -18.03 -8.37
CA ASN A 152 16.90 -19.40 -8.86
C ASN A 152 15.77 -19.69 -9.87
N GLY A 153 15.09 -18.65 -10.36
CA GLY A 153 14.03 -18.80 -11.36
C GLY A 153 12.74 -19.45 -10.84
N VAL A 154 12.53 -19.54 -9.52
CA VAL A 154 11.36 -20.20 -8.93
C VAL A 154 10.17 -19.24 -8.92
N PRO A 155 9.08 -19.54 -9.65
CA PRO A 155 7.85 -18.74 -9.59
C PRO A 155 7.28 -18.71 -8.18
N GLN A 156 6.88 -17.51 -7.74
CA GLN A 156 6.35 -17.34 -6.37
C GLN A 156 5.30 -16.27 -6.31
N THR A 157 4.32 -16.47 -5.41
CA THR A 157 3.32 -15.48 -5.05
C THR A 157 3.35 -15.22 -3.55
N ILE A 158 3.59 -13.97 -3.19
CA ILE A 158 3.65 -13.50 -1.81
C ILE A 158 2.33 -12.80 -1.49
N ILE A 159 1.54 -13.41 -0.64
CA ILE A 159 0.26 -12.85 -0.18
C ILE A 159 0.53 -12.11 1.12
N LEU A 160 0.40 -10.79 1.09
CA LEU A 160 0.85 -9.90 2.15
C LEU A 160 -0.35 -9.30 2.90
N LEU A 161 -0.64 -9.85 4.07
CA LEU A 161 -1.62 -9.29 5.01
C LEU A 161 -0.91 -8.24 5.87
N SER A 162 -0.76 -7.03 5.35
CA SER A 162 0.04 -5.96 5.97
C SER A 162 -0.45 -4.57 5.56
N GLY A 163 0.20 -3.53 6.10
CA GLY A 163 0.16 -2.19 5.51
C GLY A 163 1.22 -2.00 4.42
N ASP A 164 1.35 -0.77 3.92
CA ASP A 164 2.33 -0.41 2.89
C ASP A 164 3.77 -0.75 3.28
N GLY A 165 4.12 -0.68 4.56
CA GLY A 165 5.47 -0.97 5.06
C GLY A 165 5.98 -2.37 4.69
N GLY A 166 5.11 -3.38 4.69
CA GLY A 166 5.50 -4.73 4.27
C GLY A 166 5.88 -4.80 2.79
N LEU A 167 5.14 -4.11 1.92
CA LEU A 167 5.47 -4.00 0.49
C LEU A 167 6.81 -3.28 0.31
N VAL A 168 7.02 -2.18 1.02
CA VAL A 168 8.26 -1.38 0.96
C VAL A 168 9.48 -2.19 1.39
N ASP A 169 9.36 -3.03 2.43
CA ASP A 169 10.46 -3.88 2.89
C ASP A 169 10.84 -4.96 1.87
N ILE A 170 9.86 -5.57 1.18
CA ILE A 170 10.12 -6.48 0.07
C ILE A 170 10.82 -5.73 -1.06
N LEU A 171 10.27 -4.59 -1.45
CA LEU A 171 10.77 -3.74 -2.51
C LEU A 171 12.24 -3.35 -2.29
N GLU A 172 12.54 -2.78 -1.12
CA GLU A 172 13.90 -2.39 -0.76
C GLU A 172 14.89 -3.55 -0.84
N ALA A 173 14.54 -4.73 -0.33
CA ALA A 173 15.43 -5.88 -0.36
C ALA A 173 15.75 -6.31 -1.79
N PHE A 174 14.75 -6.31 -2.69
CA PHE A 174 14.94 -6.63 -4.10
C PHE A 174 15.82 -5.62 -4.84
N TYR A 175 15.57 -4.33 -4.67
CA TYR A 175 16.35 -3.28 -5.35
C TYR A 175 17.75 -3.07 -4.75
N LYS A 176 17.98 -3.47 -3.50
CA LYS A 176 19.31 -3.49 -2.88
C LYS A 176 20.13 -4.75 -3.24
N SER A 177 19.48 -5.77 -3.80
CA SER A 177 20.20 -6.97 -4.25
C SER A 177 21.08 -6.65 -5.45
N LYS A 178 22.31 -7.20 -5.43
CA LYS A 178 23.27 -7.09 -6.55
C LYS A 178 23.13 -8.25 -7.55
N THR A 179 22.33 -9.28 -7.21
CA THR A 179 22.14 -10.47 -8.03
C THR A 179 20.98 -10.23 -9.00
N ALA A 180 21.12 -10.67 -10.24
CA ALA A 180 20.05 -10.61 -11.22
C ALA A 180 18.81 -11.41 -10.75
N ILE A 181 17.64 -10.95 -11.09
CA ILE A 181 16.37 -11.62 -10.81
C ILE A 181 15.94 -12.35 -12.09
N ASP A 182 15.82 -13.68 -12.02
CA ASP A 182 15.42 -14.49 -13.16
C ASP A 182 13.91 -14.51 -13.34
N VAL A 183 13.16 -14.57 -12.21
CA VAL A 183 11.69 -14.52 -12.20
C VAL A 183 11.19 -13.52 -11.18
N SER A 184 10.44 -12.51 -11.64
CA SER A 184 9.81 -11.52 -10.78
C SER A 184 8.69 -12.15 -9.94
N PRO A 185 8.72 -12.04 -8.60
CA PRO A 185 7.64 -12.53 -7.77
C PRO A 185 6.36 -11.70 -7.96
N ASN A 186 5.22 -12.36 -7.75
CA ASN A 186 3.93 -11.72 -7.69
C ASN A 186 3.60 -11.37 -6.23
N ILE A 187 3.09 -10.18 -5.99
CA ILE A 187 2.65 -9.71 -4.68
C ILE A 187 1.15 -9.48 -4.72
N ALA A 188 0.42 -10.12 -3.82
CA ALA A 188 -1.00 -9.87 -3.61
C ALA A 188 -1.19 -9.16 -2.26
N LEU A 189 -1.86 -8.01 -2.26
CA LEU A 189 -2.09 -7.22 -1.06
C LEU A 189 -3.45 -7.53 -0.46
N ILE A 190 -3.47 -7.87 0.83
CA ILE A 190 -4.64 -7.86 1.69
C ILE A 190 -4.41 -6.73 2.71
N PRO A 191 -4.97 -5.53 2.46
CA PRO A 191 -4.61 -4.34 3.21
C PRO A 191 -5.08 -4.40 4.67
N CYS A 192 -4.15 -4.46 5.61
CA CYS A 192 -4.39 -4.50 7.06
C CYS A 192 -3.76 -3.33 7.81
N GLY A 193 -3.10 -2.41 7.13
CA GLY A 193 -2.49 -1.20 7.71
C GLY A 193 -3.50 -0.06 7.92
N THR A 194 -3.00 1.07 8.43
CA THR A 194 -3.82 2.27 8.67
C THR A 194 -4.09 3.05 7.36
N GLY A 195 -3.08 3.31 6.54
CA GLY A 195 -3.20 4.10 5.30
C GLY A 195 -3.50 3.25 4.07
N ASN A 196 -2.70 2.21 3.82
CA ASN A 196 -2.79 1.31 2.68
C ASN A 196 -2.82 2.04 1.33
N ALA A 197 -1.89 2.98 1.15
CA ALA A 197 -1.86 3.88 0.00
C ALA A 197 -1.81 3.14 -1.34
N MET A 198 -0.93 2.14 -1.47
CA MET A 198 -0.84 1.33 -2.69
C MET A 198 -2.15 0.59 -2.97
N ALA A 199 -2.70 -0.13 -1.99
CA ALA A 199 -3.93 -0.88 -2.14
C ALA A 199 -5.12 0.03 -2.50
N ASN A 200 -5.25 1.19 -1.84
CA ASN A 200 -6.26 2.18 -2.15
C ASN A 200 -6.12 2.76 -3.57
N SER A 201 -4.88 2.94 -4.02
CA SER A 201 -4.56 3.53 -5.32
C SER A 201 -4.87 2.59 -6.49
N ILE A 202 -4.60 1.30 -6.34
CA ILE A 202 -4.93 0.29 -7.36
C ILE A 202 -6.37 -0.24 -7.25
N GLY A 203 -7.20 0.36 -6.39
CA GLY A 203 -8.61 0.05 -6.31
C GLY A 203 -8.99 -1.20 -5.51
N LEU A 204 -8.11 -1.71 -4.65
CA LEU A 204 -8.42 -2.85 -3.76
C LEU A 204 -9.34 -2.43 -2.61
N ARG A 205 -10.57 -2.00 -2.94
CA ARG A 205 -11.53 -1.46 -1.96
C ARG A 205 -12.82 -2.23 -1.89
N SER A 206 -13.05 -3.12 -2.84
CA SER A 206 -14.31 -3.83 -3.00
C SER A 206 -14.42 -5.02 -2.04
N GLY A 207 -15.64 -5.24 -1.57
CA GLY A 207 -16.03 -6.36 -0.72
C GLY A 207 -15.65 -6.20 0.76
N PRO A 208 -16.13 -7.11 1.60
CA PRO A 208 -15.90 -7.12 3.04
C PRO A 208 -14.43 -7.24 3.45
N VAL A 209 -13.62 -7.97 2.66
CA VAL A 209 -12.17 -8.09 2.84
C VAL A 209 -11.48 -7.63 1.56
N PRO A 210 -10.99 -6.36 1.52
CA PRO A 210 -10.30 -5.81 0.37
C PRO A 210 -9.09 -6.66 -0.07
N GLY A 211 -8.84 -6.72 -1.38
CA GLY A 211 -7.72 -7.46 -1.97
C GLY A 211 -8.05 -8.91 -2.36
N LEU A 212 -9.05 -9.57 -1.75
CA LEU A 212 -9.38 -10.96 -2.09
C LEU A 212 -9.92 -11.12 -3.51
N SER A 213 -10.71 -10.16 -3.98
CA SER A 213 -11.20 -10.19 -5.36
C SER A 213 -10.04 -10.10 -6.36
N ALA A 214 -9.05 -9.23 -6.11
CA ALA A 214 -7.85 -9.14 -6.93
C ALA A 214 -7.03 -10.43 -6.86
N LEU A 215 -6.85 -11.01 -5.67
CA LEU A 215 -6.16 -12.31 -5.51
C LEU A 215 -6.76 -13.40 -6.41
N LEU A 216 -8.10 -13.42 -6.57
CA LEU A 216 -8.82 -14.47 -7.31
C LEU A 216 -9.08 -14.14 -8.80
N ARG A 217 -9.03 -12.87 -9.20
CA ARG A 217 -9.44 -12.42 -10.54
C ARG A 217 -8.41 -11.52 -11.20
N GLY A 218 -7.50 -10.94 -10.42
CA GLY A 218 -6.49 -10.00 -10.89
C GLY A 218 -5.39 -10.68 -11.71
N SER A 219 -4.58 -9.85 -12.32
CA SER A 219 -3.41 -10.26 -13.10
C SER A 219 -2.15 -9.54 -12.62
N PRO A 220 -0.97 -10.13 -12.83
CA PRO A 220 0.30 -9.50 -12.47
C PRO A 220 0.58 -8.26 -13.33
N SER A 221 0.88 -7.14 -12.68
CA SER A 221 1.34 -5.91 -13.31
C SER A 221 2.62 -5.41 -12.64
N SER A 222 3.62 -4.98 -13.40
CA SER A 222 4.90 -4.58 -12.83
C SER A 222 4.79 -3.31 -11.97
N ILE A 223 5.41 -3.31 -10.79
CA ILE A 223 5.39 -2.20 -9.85
C ILE A 223 6.41 -1.14 -10.26
N PRO A 224 5.99 0.13 -10.51
CA PRO A 224 6.90 1.25 -10.65
C PRO A 224 7.51 1.64 -9.30
N VAL A 225 8.79 2.02 -9.35
CA VAL A 225 9.58 2.36 -8.17
C VAL A 225 10.36 3.64 -8.44
N PHE A 226 10.64 4.38 -7.40
CA PHE A 226 11.64 5.45 -7.40
C PHE A 226 12.79 5.13 -6.45
N ALA A 227 13.97 5.67 -6.77
CA ALA A 227 15.14 5.64 -5.92
C ALA A 227 15.32 7.02 -5.29
N ALA A 228 15.48 7.07 -3.98
CA ALA A 228 15.81 8.27 -3.21
C ALA A 228 17.24 8.16 -2.69
N LYS A 229 18.14 8.93 -3.29
CA LYS A 229 19.56 9.04 -2.90
C LYS A 229 19.75 10.20 -1.94
N PHE A 230 20.52 9.97 -0.90
CA PHE A 230 20.79 10.97 0.12
C PHE A 230 22.26 11.36 0.16
N SER A 231 22.53 12.59 0.59
CA SER A 231 23.89 13.04 0.90
C SER A 231 24.52 12.16 1.98
N PRO A 232 25.87 11.97 1.96
CA PRO A 232 26.57 11.30 3.04
C PRO A 232 26.28 11.93 4.41
N GLY A 233 26.22 11.11 5.46
CA GLY A 233 25.86 11.57 6.80
C GLY A 233 24.38 11.52 7.14
N SER A 234 23.49 11.37 6.15
CA SER A 234 22.06 11.17 6.38
C SER A 234 21.78 9.86 7.13
N ARG A 235 20.78 9.84 8.00
CA ARG A 235 20.45 8.73 8.90
C ARG A 235 18.97 8.36 8.85
N LEU A 236 18.68 7.07 8.92
CA LEU A 236 17.32 6.58 9.18
C LEU A 236 16.90 6.91 10.61
N VAL A 237 15.72 7.44 10.77
CA VAL A 237 15.08 7.63 12.06
C VAL A 237 14.33 6.35 12.41
N ILE A 238 14.74 5.68 13.48
CA ILE A 238 14.20 4.39 13.91
C ILE A 238 13.79 4.45 15.38
N ASP A 239 13.22 3.34 15.87
CA ASP A 239 12.81 3.19 17.27
C ASP A 239 11.95 4.37 17.73
N GLU A 240 10.86 4.64 16.99
CA GLU A 240 9.88 5.69 17.32
C GLU A 240 10.52 7.09 17.47
N GLY A 241 11.50 7.41 16.62
CA GLY A 241 12.20 8.69 16.63
C GLY A 241 13.38 8.78 17.60
N ARG A 242 13.62 7.77 18.45
CA ARG A 242 14.64 7.79 19.51
C ARG A 242 16.05 7.50 19.02
N GLN A 243 16.20 6.76 17.91
CA GLN A 243 17.49 6.31 17.42
C GLN A 243 17.70 6.71 15.96
N ARG A 244 18.99 6.69 15.55
CA ARG A 244 19.42 6.94 14.18
C ARG A 244 20.26 5.75 13.73
N ALA A 245 19.93 5.22 12.54
CA ALA A 245 20.69 4.15 11.89
C ALA A 245 21.31 4.64 10.58
N ASP A 246 22.38 4.00 10.18
CA ASP A 246 23.00 4.28 8.88
C ASP A 246 22.09 3.84 7.74
N ILE A 247 22.01 4.65 6.70
CA ILE A 247 21.49 4.21 5.41
C ILE A 247 22.56 3.32 4.77
N ASP A 248 22.15 2.21 4.18
CA ASP A 248 23.07 1.24 3.59
C ASP A 248 24.03 1.91 2.59
N THR A 249 25.31 1.93 2.93
CA THR A 249 26.38 2.52 2.11
C THR A 249 26.69 1.70 0.85
N ASN A 250 26.36 0.39 0.84
CA ASN A 250 26.58 -0.49 -0.31
C ASN A 250 25.78 -0.11 -1.55
N VAL A 251 24.68 0.62 -1.36
CA VAL A 251 23.80 1.15 -2.42
C VAL A 251 23.82 2.68 -2.47
N HIS A 252 24.94 3.30 -2.13
CA HIS A 252 25.13 4.76 -2.20
C HIS A 252 24.09 5.56 -1.41
N HIS A 253 23.77 5.18 -0.18
CA HIS A 253 22.77 5.84 0.67
C HIS A 253 21.42 5.97 -0.01
N THR A 254 20.94 4.91 -0.66
CA THR A 254 19.69 4.91 -1.43
C THR A 254 18.60 4.14 -0.70
N LEU A 255 17.39 4.70 -0.65
CA LEU A 255 16.15 4.02 -0.33
C LEU A 255 15.29 3.90 -1.58
N TYR A 256 14.44 2.89 -1.62
CA TYR A 256 13.50 2.68 -2.71
C TYR A 256 12.07 2.80 -2.21
N GLY A 257 11.20 3.39 -3.03
CA GLY A 257 9.78 3.54 -2.70
C GLY A 257 8.90 3.38 -3.93
N ALA A 258 7.62 3.10 -3.70
CA ALA A 258 6.61 2.93 -4.75
C ALA A 258 5.38 3.83 -4.57
N VAL A 259 5.30 4.56 -3.47
CA VAL A 259 4.14 5.39 -3.09
C VAL A 259 4.50 6.86 -3.09
N VAL A 260 5.31 7.30 -2.11
CA VAL A 260 5.53 8.72 -1.84
C VAL A 260 6.92 9.03 -1.31
N ALA A 261 7.49 10.11 -1.82
CA ALA A 261 8.65 10.78 -1.24
C ALA A 261 8.27 12.22 -0.90
N SER A 262 8.48 12.67 0.32
CA SER A 262 8.05 14.00 0.74
C SER A 262 8.99 14.70 1.69
N TRP A 263 8.90 16.02 1.69
CA TRP A 263 9.53 16.93 2.63
C TRP A 263 8.53 18.03 3.02
N GLY A 264 8.75 18.70 4.13
CA GLY A 264 7.87 19.70 4.67
C GLY A 264 6.80 19.11 5.58
N LEU A 265 5.61 19.69 5.57
CA LEU A 265 4.51 19.37 6.47
C LEU A 265 4.17 17.86 6.49
N HIS A 266 4.10 17.22 5.31
CA HIS A 266 3.77 15.78 5.25
C HIS A 266 4.85 14.90 5.91
N ALA A 267 6.14 15.15 5.62
CA ALA A 267 7.23 14.38 6.23
C ALA A 267 7.31 14.62 7.75
N ALA A 268 7.11 15.87 8.18
CA ALA A 268 7.07 16.23 9.59
C ALA A 268 5.89 15.55 10.29
N LEU A 269 4.70 15.56 9.68
CA LEU A 269 3.50 14.87 10.18
C LEU A 269 3.75 13.37 10.39
N VAL A 270 4.29 12.68 9.38
CA VAL A 270 4.58 11.24 9.48
C VAL A 270 5.61 10.98 10.57
N ALA A 271 6.69 11.77 10.62
CA ALA A 271 7.75 11.61 11.61
C ALA A 271 7.27 11.85 13.05
N ASP A 272 6.52 12.93 13.28
CA ASP A 272 6.06 13.31 14.61
C ASP A 272 4.95 12.37 15.12
N SER A 273 4.02 11.96 14.24
CA SER A 273 2.97 11.00 14.60
C SER A 273 3.50 9.61 14.94
N ASP A 274 4.71 9.26 14.51
CA ASP A 274 5.32 7.94 14.76
C ASP A 274 6.25 7.91 15.99
N THR A 275 6.27 8.96 16.78
CA THR A 275 7.04 9.02 18.03
C THR A 275 6.38 8.17 19.13
N PHE A 276 7.17 7.76 20.11
CA PHE A 276 6.72 6.99 21.26
C PHE A 276 5.55 7.66 22.01
N GLU A 277 5.59 8.98 22.12
CA GLU A 277 4.55 9.77 22.80
C GLU A 277 3.23 9.73 22.04
N TYR A 278 3.25 9.76 20.72
CA TYR A 278 2.05 9.82 19.88
C TYR A 278 1.46 8.44 19.56
N ARG A 279 2.27 7.39 19.43
CA ARG A 279 1.79 6.03 19.08
C ARG A 279 0.70 5.49 20.03
N LYS A 280 0.74 5.86 21.31
CA LYS A 280 -0.27 5.49 22.30
C LYS A 280 -1.69 5.99 22.00
N PHE A 281 -1.84 7.00 21.14
CA PHE A 281 -3.13 7.57 20.76
C PHE A 281 -3.74 6.92 19.51
N GLY A 282 -3.14 5.83 18.98
CA GLY A 282 -3.65 5.11 17.81
C GLY A 282 -3.78 6.02 16.59
N VAL A 283 -4.94 6.00 15.90
CA VAL A 283 -5.18 6.81 14.68
C VAL A 283 -5.28 8.31 14.96
N ASP A 284 -5.64 8.72 16.17
CA ASP A 284 -5.75 10.13 16.55
C ASP A 284 -4.38 10.85 16.55
N ARG A 285 -3.29 10.09 16.63
CA ARG A 285 -1.91 10.63 16.57
C ARG A 285 -1.64 11.51 15.37
N PHE A 286 -2.21 11.19 14.21
CA PHE A 286 -2.02 12.00 12.99
C PHE A 286 -2.68 13.35 13.10
N LYS A 287 -3.90 13.41 13.65
CA LYS A 287 -4.60 14.69 13.89
C LYS A 287 -3.87 15.54 14.93
N MET A 288 -3.35 14.91 15.99
CA MET A 288 -2.61 15.61 17.02
C MET A 288 -1.32 16.21 16.48
N ALA A 289 -0.54 15.43 15.71
CA ALA A 289 0.69 15.91 15.08
C ALA A 289 0.40 17.02 14.04
N ALA A 290 -0.64 16.88 13.23
CA ALA A 290 -1.05 17.93 12.29
C ALA A 290 -1.44 19.22 13.00
N ASN A 291 -2.20 19.12 14.09
CA ASN A 291 -2.59 20.28 14.89
C ASN A 291 -1.39 21.00 15.48
N GLU A 292 -0.43 20.26 16.06
CA GLU A 292 0.79 20.88 16.65
C GLU A 292 1.68 21.53 15.58
N LEU A 293 1.76 20.95 14.36
CA LEU A 293 2.54 21.50 13.26
C LEU A 293 1.90 22.77 12.64
N LEU A 294 0.57 22.83 12.59
CA LEU A 294 -0.16 23.94 12.02
C LEU A 294 -0.50 25.03 13.05
N TYR A 295 -0.71 24.64 14.30
CA TYR A 295 -1.05 25.53 15.42
C TYR A 295 -0.13 25.27 16.60
N PRO A 296 1.16 25.66 16.49
CA PRO A 296 2.12 25.43 17.56
C PRO A 296 1.63 26.03 18.89
N SER A 297 1.84 25.31 19.98
CA SER A 297 1.36 25.69 21.32
C SER A 297 1.99 26.99 21.87
N ASP A 298 3.14 27.39 21.33
CA ASP A 298 3.83 28.66 21.62
C ASP A 298 3.29 29.86 20.83
N GLY A 299 2.28 29.64 19.96
CA GLY A 299 1.65 30.69 19.15
C GLY A 299 2.48 31.14 17.94
N THR A 300 3.56 30.45 17.61
CA THR A 300 4.32 30.73 16.37
C THR A 300 3.54 30.29 15.13
N PRO A 301 3.75 30.91 13.96
CA PRO A 301 3.16 30.43 12.71
C PRO A 301 3.74 29.06 12.33
N PRO A 302 3.05 28.33 11.42
CA PRO A 302 3.59 27.09 10.86
C PRO A 302 4.99 27.28 10.29
N HIS A 303 5.85 26.25 10.46
CA HIS A 303 7.23 26.34 9.99
C HIS A 303 7.34 26.53 8.48
N GLN A 304 8.23 27.45 8.06
CA GLN A 304 8.57 27.70 6.67
C GLN A 304 9.84 26.92 6.34
N PHE A 305 9.68 25.81 5.61
CA PHE A 305 10.78 24.92 5.27
C PHE A 305 11.70 25.53 4.22
N LYS A 306 12.99 25.66 4.51
CA LYS A 306 13.98 26.33 3.66
C LYS A 306 14.85 25.35 2.88
N GLY A 307 14.86 25.50 1.56
CA GLY A 307 15.66 24.67 0.67
C GLY A 307 15.47 25.01 -0.80
N LYS A 308 16.39 24.58 -1.63
CA LYS A 308 16.30 24.74 -3.08
C LYS A 308 15.74 23.47 -3.69
N ILE A 309 14.63 23.56 -4.42
CA ILE A 309 14.04 22.45 -5.17
C ILE A 309 14.40 22.60 -6.65
N THR A 310 14.90 21.52 -7.26
CA THR A 310 15.18 21.45 -8.70
C THR A 310 14.40 20.26 -9.27
N LEU A 311 13.57 20.52 -10.26
CA LEU A 311 12.77 19.53 -10.97
C LEU A 311 13.43 19.16 -12.29
N THR A 312 13.43 17.89 -12.63
CA THR A 312 13.79 17.42 -13.97
C THR A 312 12.52 16.91 -14.65
N THR A 313 12.21 17.46 -15.81
CA THR A 313 11.04 17.10 -16.62
C THR A 313 11.51 16.56 -17.98
N SER A 314 10.63 15.80 -18.64
CA SER A 314 10.81 15.37 -20.03
C SER A 314 9.47 15.50 -20.75
N LYS A 315 9.48 16.03 -21.97
CA LYS A 315 8.28 16.12 -22.81
C LYS A 315 7.95 14.82 -23.56
N GLY A 316 8.89 13.86 -23.56
CA GLY A 316 8.71 12.55 -24.19
C GLY A 316 9.93 11.64 -24.03
N PRO A 317 9.81 10.33 -24.32
CA PRO A 317 10.87 9.34 -24.10
C PRO A 317 12.18 9.62 -24.84
N SER A 318 12.13 10.32 -25.98
CA SER A 318 13.27 10.67 -26.84
C SER A 318 13.68 12.15 -26.75
N GLU A 319 13.00 12.96 -25.93
CA GLU A 319 13.32 14.38 -25.81
C GLU A 319 14.36 14.66 -24.72
N ALA A 320 15.09 15.77 -24.89
CA ALA A 320 16.06 16.20 -23.90
C ALA A 320 15.37 16.53 -22.57
N ARG A 321 15.97 16.08 -21.48
CA ARG A 321 15.53 16.43 -20.12
C ARG A 321 15.80 17.89 -19.87
N SER A 322 14.81 18.60 -19.34
CA SER A 322 14.92 19.98 -18.86
C SER A 322 15.05 19.98 -17.35
N GLN A 323 15.93 20.80 -16.84
CA GLN A 323 16.03 21.06 -15.39
C GLN A 323 15.57 22.49 -15.12
N GLU A 324 14.69 22.62 -14.12
CA GLU A 324 14.14 23.90 -13.71
C GLU A 324 14.19 23.97 -12.18
N ALA A 325 14.73 25.07 -11.67
CA ALA A 325 14.66 25.34 -10.23
C ALA A 325 13.33 26.01 -9.90
N VAL A 326 12.72 25.59 -8.80
CA VAL A 326 11.61 26.35 -8.19
C VAL A 326 12.21 27.66 -7.70
N GLU A 327 11.59 28.78 -8.05
CA GLU A 327 12.14 30.11 -7.75
C GLU A 327 12.16 30.39 -6.24
N GLU A 328 11.13 29.96 -5.52
CA GLU A 328 11.03 30.16 -4.09
C GLU A 328 11.93 29.19 -3.32
N LEU A 329 12.52 29.69 -2.25
CA LEU A 329 13.35 28.91 -1.33
C LEU A 329 12.59 28.47 -0.05
N GLU A 330 11.38 28.98 0.13
CA GLU A 330 10.55 28.64 1.27
C GLU A 330 9.33 27.82 0.82
N HIS A 331 9.08 26.75 1.55
CA HIS A 331 8.05 25.77 1.22
C HIS A 331 7.25 25.41 2.48
N MET A 332 6.03 24.97 2.33
CA MET A 332 5.29 24.30 3.41
C MET A 332 5.14 22.82 3.09
N TYR A 333 4.98 22.48 1.82
CA TYR A 333 4.70 21.10 1.39
C TYR A 333 5.42 20.82 0.07
N ALA A 334 6.15 19.72 0.02
CA ALA A 334 6.80 19.23 -1.19
C ALA A 334 6.70 17.70 -1.21
N LEU A 335 6.02 17.15 -2.22
CA LEU A 335 5.71 15.73 -2.29
C LEU A 335 5.82 15.23 -3.72
N ALA A 336 6.53 14.12 -3.93
CA ALA A 336 6.55 13.37 -5.17
C ALA A 336 5.86 12.01 -4.96
N THR A 337 4.99 11.61 -5.89
CA THR A 337 4.23 10.36 -5.77
C THR A 337 4.10 9.62 -7.09
N LEU A 338 4.03 8.27 -7.01
CA LEU A 338 3.68 7.36 -8.11
C LEU A 338 2.22 6.91 -8.06
N VAL A 339 1.48 7.33 -7.03
CA VAL A 339 0.11 6.86 -6.79
C VAL A 339 -0.86 8.01 -6.60
N PRO A 340 -2.16 7.83 -6.91
CA PRO A 340 -3.14 8.89 -6.73
C PRO A 340 -3.53 9.14 -5.27
N ARG A 341 -3.43 8.14 -4.38
CA ARG A 341 -3.99 8.18 -3.03
C ARG A 341 -2.97 7.80 -1.97
N LEU A 342 -2.98 8.54 -0.86
CA LEU A 342 -2.21 8.17 0.34
C LEU A 342 -3.08 7.47 1.40
N GLU A 343 -4.40 7.72 1.36
CA GLU A 343 -5.43 7.07 2.17
C GLU A 343 -6.68 6.82 1.33
N LYS A 344 -7.65 6.13 1.92
CA LYS A 344 -8.89 5.74 1.22
C LYS A 344 -9.58 6.91 0.53
N GLU A 345 -9.73 8.05 1.19
CA GLU A 345 -10.42 9.24 0.67
C GLU A 345 -9.45 10.38 0.30
N PHE A 346 -8.18 10.31 0.70
CA PHE A 346 -7.18 11.34 0.45
C PHE A 346 -6.55 11.18 -0.93
N LEU A 347 -7.09 11.92 -1.90
CA LEU A 347 -6.66 11.92 -3.30
C LEU A 347 -5.64 13.04 -3.54
N ILE A 348 -4.35 12.73 -3.30
CA ILE A 348 -3.26 13.71 -3.38
C ILE A 348 -2.83 14.02 -4.82
N SER A 349 -3.01 13.09 -5.74
CA SER A 349 -2.58 13.21 -7.13
C SER A 349 -3.66 12.69 -8.09
N PRO A 350 -4.72 13.49 -8.35
CA PRO A 350 -5.92 13.04 -9.07
C PRO A 350 -5.65 12.55 -10.50
N ASP A 351 -4.63 13.09 -11.18
CA ASP A 351 -4.29 12.65 -12.53
C ASP A 351 -3.29 11.48 -12.57
N SER A 352 -2.83 10.96 -11.43
CA SER A 352 -1.97 9.78 -11.42
C SER A 352 -2.76 8.54 -11.81
N VAL A 353 -2.21 7.77 -12.73
CA VAL A 353 -2.73 6.46 -13.13
C VAL A 353 -1.91 5.40 -12.40
N PRO A 354 -2.54 4.54 -11.59
CA PRO A 354 -1.82 3.52 -10.84
C PRO A 354 -0.95 2.64 -11.76
N LEU A 355 0.26 2.34 -11.33
CA LEU A 355 1.23 1.46 -11.99
C LEU A 355 1.78 1.94 -13.36
N ASP A 356 1.43 3.14 -13.85
CA ASP A 356 1.99 3.70 -15.10
C ASP A 356 3.47 4.14 -14.94
N GLY A 357 3.89 4.42 -13.69
CA GLY A 357 5.24 4.88 -13.36
C GLY A 357 5.50 6.35 -13.66
N GLN A 358 4.46 7.14 -13.90
CA GLN A 358 4.60 8.58 -14.01
C GLN A 358 4.62 9.21 -12.64
N MET A 359 5.78 9.77 -12.26
CA MET A 359 5.92 10.50 -11.00
C MET A 359 5.33 11.90 -11.13
N ARG A 360 4.58 12.34 -10.12
CA ARG A 360 4.01 13.68 -10.03
C ARG A 360 4.50 14.39 -8.79
N PHE A 361 4.66 15.69 -8.92
CA PHE A 361 5.10 16.60 -7.87
C PHE A 361 3.96 17.52 -7.45
N ILE A 362 3.76 17.64 -6.16
CA ILE A 362 2.79 18.54 -5.52
C ILE A 362 3.55 19.44 -4.54
N ARG A 363 3.39 20.74 -4.67
CA ARG A 363 4.06 21.71 -3.80
C ARG A 363 3.14 22.90 -3.54
N PHE A 364 3.20 23.42 -2.33
CA PHE A 364 2.73 24.77 -2.02
C PHE A 364 3.70 25.48 -1.06
N GLY A 365 3.72 26.80 -1.15
CA GLY A 365 4.57 27.67 -0.34
C GLY A 365 4.03 27.88 1.07
N PRO A 366 4.72 28.71 1.89
CA PRO A 366 4.23 29.13 3.20
C PRO A 366 2.87 29.82 3.09
N MET A 367 1.97 29.47 4.01
CA MET A 367 0.62 30.03 4.11
C MET A 367 0.11 29.93 5.55
N SER A 368 -1.06 30.47 5.83
CA SER A 368 -1.70 30.33 7.13
C SER A 368 -2.07 28.86 7.43
N ALA A 369 -2.23 28.52 8.69
CA ALA A 369 -2.68 27.19 9.10
C ALA A 369 -4.07 26.87 8.52
N GLU A 370 -4.95 27.87 8.46
CA GLU A 370 -6.30 27.74 7.90
C GLU A 370 -6.27 27.43 6.41
N ASP A 371 -5.41 28.12 5.63
CA ASP A 371 -5.28 27.89 4.19
C ASP A 371 -4.68 26.51 3.91
N ALA A 372 -3.65 26.10 4.68
CA ALA A 372 -3.09 24.76 4.57
C ALA A 372 -4.11 23.67 4.90
N MET A 373 -4.91 23.86 5.95
CA MET A 373 -6.00 22.94 6.31
C MET A 373 -7.08 22.90 5.24
N HIS A 374 -7.39 24.07 4.62
CA HIS A 374 -8.32 24.12 3.48
C HIS A 374 -7.82 23.31 2.30
N LEU A 375 -6.55 23.45 1.88
CA LEU A 375 -5.95 22.64 0.81
C LEU A 375 -6.01 21.13 1.12
N MET A 376 -5.70 20.74 2.36
CA MET A 376 -5.81 19.33 2.77
C MET A 376 -7.26 18.83 2.69
N THR A 377 -8.24 19.64 3.07
CA THR A 377 -9.67 19.32 2.93
C THR A 377 -10.06 19.12 1.46
N LEU A 378 -9.57 19.96 0.54
CA LEU A 378 -9.80 19.80 -0.90
C LEU A 378 -9.20 18.51 -1.45
N ALA A 379 -8.11 18.00 -0.88
CA ALA A 379 -7.55 16.69 -1.23
C ALA A 379 -8.51 15.53 -0.88
N TYR A 380 -9.20 15.61 0.27
CA TYR A 380 -10.29 14.68 0.62
C TYR A 380 -11.55 14.87 -0.23
N GLN A 381 -11.75 16.03 -0.83
CA GLN A 381 -12.87 16.34 -1.72
C GLN A 381 -12.57 16.05 -3.20
N GLY A 382 -11.96 14.90 -3.48
CA GLY A 382 -11.67 14.46 -4.84
C GLY A 382 -10.43 15.10 -5.47
N GLY A 383 -9.47 15.53 -4.65
CA GLY A 383 -8.19 16.05 -5.14
C GLY A 383 -8.27 17.49 -5.70
N ARG A 384 -9.29 18.26 -5.33
CA ARG A 384 -9.52 19.63 -5.87
C ARG A 384 -8.42 20.61 -5.54
N HIS A 385 -7.58 20.34 -4.53
CA HIS A 385 -6.45 21.20 -4.16
C HIS A 385 -5.47 21.46 -5.33
N VAL A 386 -5.34 20.53 -6.30
CA VAL A 386 -4.46 20.73 -7.47
C VAL A 386 -4.98 21.78 -8.46
N MET A 387 -6.22 22.26 -8.27
CA MET A 387 -6.82 23.33 -9.07
C MET A 387 -6.58 24.73 -8.50
N GLU A 388 -6.01 24.80 -7.28
CA GLU A 388 -5.71 26.07 -6.62
C GLU A 388 -4.42 26.68 -7.18
N ASP A 389 -4.43 27.97 -7.50
CA ASP A 389 -3.29 28.71 -8.08
C ASP A 389 -2.04 28.69 -7.20
N THR A 390 -2.20 28.46 -5.89
CA THR A 390 -1.12 28.34 -4.91
C THR A 390 -0.43 26.99 -4.92
N VAL A 391 -0.97 25.99 -5.66
CA VAL A 391 -0.46 24.62 -5.72
C VAL A 391 0.24 24.35 -7.03
N THR A 392 1.52 24.06 -6.96
CA THR A 392 2.26 23.50 -8.10
C THR A 392 1.93 22.02 -8.25
N TYR A 393 1.43 21.61 -9.41
CA TYR A 393 1.14 20.22 -9.74
C TYR A 393 1.74 19.87 -11.10
N ALA A 394 2.76 19.01 -11.12
CA ALA A 394 3.54 18.75 -12.34
C ALA A 394 3.95 17.28 -12.50
N LYS A 395 4.11 16.84 -13.75
CA LYS A 395 4.79 15.57 -14.09
C LYS A 395 6.30 15.79 -14.01
N ILE A 396 7.00 14.89 -13.35
CA ILE A 396 8.46 14.97 -13.20
C ILE A 396 9.12 13.61 -13.47
N GLU A 397 10.41 13.66 -13.83
CA GLU A 397 11.29 12.50 -13.93
C GLU A 397 12.18 12.36 -12.68
N GLN A 398 12.50 13.51 -12.06
CA GLN A 398 13.39 13.60 -10.92
C GLN A 398 13.10 14.89 -10.15
N ILE A 399 13.31 14.84 -8.83
CA ILE A 399 13.36 16.01 -7.95
C ILE A 399 14.65 15.94 -7.14
N ARG A 400 15.31 17.08 -6.97
CA ARG A 400 16.41 17.28 -6.03
C ARG A 400 16.03 18.39 -5.06
N ILE A 401 16.31 18.15 -3.78
CA ILE A 401 16.13 19.12 -2.69
C ILE A 401 17.47 19.30 -1.99
N ASP A 402 18.01 20.52 -2.04
CA ASP A 402 19.17 20.93 -1.28
C ASP A 402 18.69 21.69 -0.05
N PHE A 403 18.92 21.16 1.15
CA PHE A 403 18.36 21.70 2.39
C PHE A 403 19.13 22.94 2.89
N GLN A 404 18.39 23.92 3.38
CA GLN A 404 18.93 25.16 3.98
C GLN A 404 18.39 25.35 5.42
N GLU A 405 18.08 24.27 6.07
CA GLU A 405 17.57 24.21 7.43
C GLU A 405 18.67 23.98 8.44
N ASP A 406 18.66 24.70 9.57
CA ASP A 406 19.62 24.51 10.65
C ASP A 406 19.27 23.31 11.53
N GLU A 407 18.00 23.10 11.83
CA GLU A 407 17.54 22.04 12.70
C GLU A 407 17.27 20.74 11.96
N GLU A 408 17.72 19.60 12.51
CA GLU A 408 17.50 18.26 11.96
C GLU A 408 16.01 17.97 11.76
N ARG A 409 15.16 18.45 12.69
CA ARG A 409 13.70 18.23 12.64
C ARG A 409 13.10 18.66 11.31
N TRP A 410 13.59 19.72 10.71
CA TRP A 410 13.09 20.29 9.47
C TRP A 410 13.74 19.77 8.20
N ARG A 411 14.83 18.96 8.37
CA ARG A 411 15.50 18.24 7.26
C ARG A 411 15.06 16.78 7.15
N ARG A 412 13.93 16.41 7.74
CA ARG A 412 13.40 15.05 7.65
C ARG A 412 12.65 14.85 6.33
N VAL A 413 12.97 13.72 5.66
CA VAL A 413 12.32 13.26 4.43
C VAL A 413 11.60 11.96 4.72
N CYS A 414 10.39 11.84 4.22
CA CYS A 414 9.60 10.60 4.29
C CYS A 414 9.67 9.85 2.96
N ILE A 415 10.06 8.58 3.00
CA ILE A 415 10.05 7.64 1.87
C ILE A 415 9.14 6.48 2.24
N ASP A 416 7.93 6.46 1.71
CA ASP A 416 6.92 5.41 1.98
C ASP A 416 6.76 5.09 3.49
N GLY A 417 6.76 6.13 4.33
CA GLY A 417 6.67 6.02 5.78
C GLY A 417 8.00 5.88 6.52
N LYS A 418 9.12 5.58 5.84
CA LYS A 418 10.45 5.61 6.44
C LYS A 418 10.95 7.05 6.51
N ILE A 419 11.44 7.47 7.66
CA ILE A 419 11.94 8.84 7.86
C ILE A 419 13.47 8.85 7.80
N VAL A 420 14.00 9.76 7.01
CA VAL A 420 15.43 10.05 6.94
C VAL A 420 15.69 11.46 7.47
N ALA A 421 16.56 11.57 8.45
CA ALA A 421 17.15 12.84 8.89
C ALA A 421 18.36 13.13 7.99
N VAL A 422 18.26 14.17 7.19
CA VAL A 422 19.33 14.59 6.28
C VAL A 422 20.32 15.45 7.04
N GLU A 423 21.62 15.30 6.73
CA GLU A 423 22.70 16.08 7.34
C GLU A 423 22.56 17.57 6.99
N ARG A 424 23.18 18.44 7.80
CA ARG A 424 23.23 19.88 7.53
C ARG A 424 23.89 20.15 6.17
N ASP A 425 23.31 21.08 5.42
CA ASP A 425 23.73 21.38 4.03
C ASP A 425 23.67 20.16 3.09
N GLY A 426 22.94 19.12 3.50
CA GLY A 426 22.74 17.91 2.73
C GLY A 426 21.66 18.05 1.66
N TRP A 427 21.44 16.95 0.96
CA TRP A 427 20.48 16.90 -0.14
C TRP A 427 19.81 15.53 -0.24
N VAL A 428 18.66 15.49 -0.92
CA VAL A 428 18.03 14.28 -1.41
C VAL A 428 17.73 14.42 -2.90
N GLU A 429 17.94 13.33 -3.64
CA GLU A 429 17.59 13.22 -5.05
C GLU A 429 16.68 12.02 -5.26
N ILE A 430 15.47 12.26 -5.76
CA ILE A 430 14.46 11.23 -6.00
C ILE A 430 14.27 11.11 -7.51
N CYS A 431 14.50 9.94 -8.07
CA CYS A 431 14.34 9.68 -9.50
C CYS A 431 13.59 8.37 -9.75
N LYS A 432 12.87 8.31 -10.88
CA LYS A 432 12.19 7.08 -11.31
C LYS A 432 13.22 5.98 -11.57
N GLU A 433 12.98 4.79 -11.01
CA GLU A 433 13.76 3.61 -11.30
C GLU A 433 13.27 2.97 -12.62
N ARG A 434 14.21 2.51 -13.44
CA ARG A 434 13.88 1.93 -14.75
C ARG A 434 13.55 0.44 -14.67
N SER A 435 14.23 -0.26 -13.80
CA SER A 435 14.02 -1.70 -13.61
C SER A 435 12.68 -1.97 -12.92
N ARG A 436 12.09 -3.09 -13.27
CA ARG A 436 10.80 -3.57 -12.73
C ARG A 436 11.01 -4.99 -12.23
N LEU A 437 11.28 -5.13 -10.94
CA LEU A 437 11.70 -6.39 -10.33
C LEU A 437 10.56 -7.19 -9.71
N LEU A 438 9.40 -6.56 -9.51
CA LEU A 438 8.26 -7.13 -8.78
C LEU A 438 6.97 -6.88 -9.56
N ASN A 439 6.02 -7.80 -9.42
CA ASN A 439 4.67 -7.65 -9.93
C ASN A 439 3.68 -7.49 -8.78
N LEU A 440 2.62 -6.74 -9.01
CA LEU A 440 1.48 -6.58 -8.11
C LEU A 440 0.25 -7.20 -8.76
N ILE A 441 -0.50 -8.00 -8.03
CA ILE A 441 -1.78 -8.53 -8.47
C ILE A 441 -2.85 -7.46 -8.27
N ASN A 442 -3.48 -7.00 -9.37
CA ASN A 442 -4.48 -5.94 -9.40
C ASN A 442 -5.62 -6.21 -10.39
#